data_6c338cb834d7b000e801846846eba375
#
_entry.id   6c338cb834d7b000e801846846eba375
#
_cell.length_a   1.000
_cell.length_b   1.000
_cell.length_c   1.000
_cell.angle_alpha   90.00
_cell.angle_beta   90.00
_cell.angle_gamma   90.00
#
_symmetry.space_group_name_H-M   'P 1'
#
loop_
_entity.id
_entity.type
_entity.pdbx_description
1 polymer ?
#
loop_
_entity_poly.entity_id
_entity_poly.type
_entity_poly.pdbx_seq_one_letter_code
_entity_poly.pdbx_strand_id
1 'polypeptide(L)'
;ELQHDSEYRRRAVFALESLAEPMLRFPTAFGHLLGCADMELHGAIEVALVGRRGSSKFRALETAVATHYVPSLVLAGGPPGESQMVKLLDDRPLIDDQPTAYVCRGYACDRPVTDADTLSEQLENAAKAGAVATA
;
A
#
# COMPACT_ATOMS: atom_id res chain seq x y z
N GLU A 1 -4.24 -7.85 -3.20
CA GLU A 1 -4.06 -7.44 -1.80
C GLU A 1 -5.36 -6.92 -1.15
N LEU A 2 -6.11 -5.99 -1.76
CA LEU A 2 -7.31 -5.41 -1.14
C LEU A 2 -8.41 -6.42 -0.77
N GLN A 3 -8.49 -7.55 -1.43
CA GLN A 3 -9.53 -8.59 -1.20
C GLN A 3 -9.01 -9.83 -0.47
N HIS A 4 -7.70 -10.00 -0.31
CA HIS A 4 -7.05 -11.17 0.35
C HIS A 4 -7.52 -12.54 -0.18
N ASP A 5 -7.83 -12.62 -1.47
CA ASP A 5 -8.26 -13.87 -2.11
C ASP A 5 -7.03 -14.71 -2.54
N SER A 6 -6.82 -15.82 -1.86
CA SER A 6 -5.70 -16.73 -2.11
C SER A 6 -5.71 -17.37 -3.50
N GLU A 7 -6.88 -17.54 -4.10
CA GLU A 7 -7.02 -18.09 -5.46
C GLU A 7 -6.48 -17.11 -6.51
N TYR A 8 -6.84 -15.82 -6.40
CA TYR A 8 -6.31 -14.80 -7.30
C TYR A 8 -4.80 -14.63 -7.15
N ARG A 9 -4.29 -14.64 -5.91
CA ARG A 9 -2.85 -14.59 -5.67
C ARG A 9 -2.13 -15.77 -6.31
N ARG A 10 -2.61 -16.99 -6.13
CA ARG A 10 -2.02 -18.19 -6.73
C ARG A 10 -1.96 -18.10 -8.26
N ARG A 11 -3.03 -17.61 -8.90
CA ARG A 11 -3.06 -17.42 -10.36
C ARG A 11 -2.08 -16.34 -10.82
N ALA A 12 -1.96 -15.25 -10.06
CA ALA A 12 -1.00 -14.19 -10.35
C ALA A 12 0.45 -14.69 -10.25
N VAL A 13 0.79 -15.42 -9.19
CA VAL A 13 2.13 -16.04 -9.01
C VAL A 13 2.43 -16.97 -10.16
N PHE A 14 1.51 -17.87 -10.53
CA PHE A 14 1.70 -18.77 -11.67
C PHE A 14 1.96 -18.01 -12.99
N ALA A 15 1.25 -16.91 -13.22
CA ALA A 15 1.47 -16.09 -14.41
C ALA A 15 2.85 -15.41 -14.39
N LEU A 16 3.29 -14.89 -13.24
CA LEU A 16 4.61 -14.28 -13.07
C LEU A 16 5.74 -15.30 -13.29
N GLU A 17 5.62 -16.49 -12.70
CA GLU A 17 6.59 -17.59 -12.87
C GLU A 17 6.69 -18.01 -14.35
N SER A 18 5.54 -18.12 -15.05
CA SER A 18 5.48 -18.49 -16.46
C SER A 18 6.15 -17.47 -17.38
N LEU A 19 6.23 -16.22 -16.95
CA LEU A 19 6.81 -15.09 -17.71
C LEU A 19 8.20 -14.67 -17.19
N ALA A 20 8.76 -15.37 -16.21
CA ALA A 20 10.03 -14.96 -15.57
C ALA A 20 11.17 -14.82 -16.60
N GLU A 21 11.38 -15.79 -17.48
CA GLU A 21 12.42 -15.74 -18.50
C GLU A 21 12.23 -14.59 -19.51
N PRO A 22 11.04 -14.38 -20.12
CA PRO A 22 10.78 -13.19 -20.94
C PRO A 22 10.98 -11.87 -20.21
N MET A 23 10.58 -11.75 -18.94
CA MET A 23 10.78 -10.55 -18.12
C MET A 23 12.26 -10.24 -17.92
N LEU A 24 13.09 -11.24 -17.65
CA LEU A 24 14.53 -11.07 -17.50
C LEU A 24 15.20 -10.67 -18.83
N ARG A 25 14.72 -11.22 -19.94
CA ARG A 25 15.28 -10.96 -21.27
C ARG A 25 14.89 -9.60 -21.83
N PHE A 26 13.67 -9.11 -21.53
CA PHE A 26 13.12 -7.87 -22.08
C PHE A 26 12.48 -7.00 -21.00
N PRO A 27 13.20 -6.56 -19.95
CA PRO A 27 12.61 -5.92 -18.77
C PRO A 27 11.79 -4.67 -19.10
N THR A 28 12.18 -3.90 -20.10
CA THR A 28 11.47 -2.69 -20.51
C THR A 28 10.07 -2.97 -21.10
N ALA A 29 9.86 -4.16 -21.66
CA ALA A 29 8.55 -4.58 -22.16
C ALA A 29 7.60 -5.05 -21.05
N PHE A 30 8.14 -5.41 -19.87
CA PHE A 30 7.39 -6.01 -18.77
C PHE A 30 7.37 -5.15 -17.49
N GLY A 31 7.57 -3.84 -17.60
CA GLY A 31 7.68 -2.96 -16.44
C GLY A 31 6.55 -3.10 -15.43
N HIS A 32 5.30 -3.24 -15.87
CA HIS A 32 4.16 -3.46 -14.98
C HIS A 32 4.22 -4.81 -14.26
N LEU A 33 4.57 -5.88 -14.97
CA LEU A 33 4.69 -7.21 -14.38
C LEU A 33 5.88 -7.32 -13.41
N LEU A 34 6.96 -6.60 -13.67
CA LEU A 34 8.09 -6.48 -12.74
C LEU A 34 7.66 -5.80 -11.43
N GLY A 35 6.80 -4.77 -11.50
CA GLY A 35 6.19 -4.17 -10.30
C GLY A 35 5.30 -5.16 -9.52
N CYS A 36 4.55 -6.02 -10.22
CA CYS A 36 3.77 -7.07 -9.57
C CYS A 36 4.67 -8.14 -8.92
N ALA A 37 5.76 -8.50 -9.58
CA ALA A 37 6.75 -9.45 -9.03
C ALA A 37 7.45 -8.87 -7.80
N ASP A 38 7.82 -7.59 -7.83
CA ASP A 38 8.38 -6.89 -6.67
C ASP A 38 7.43 -6.90 -5.48
N MET A 39 6.14 -6.60 -5.71
CA MET A 39 5.10 -6.65 -4.67
C MET A 39 4.92 -8.07 -4.09
N GLU A 40 5.02 -9.12 -4.92
CA GLU A 40 4.92 -10.51 -4.45
C GLU A 40 6.15 -10.93 -3.63
N LEU A 41 7.36 -10.50 -4.01
CA LEU A 41 8.60 -10.86 -3.35
C LEU A 41 8.85 -10.09 -2.05
N HIS A 42 8.55 -8.80 -2.04
CA HIS A 42 8.88 -7.90 -0.92
C HIS A 42 7.67 -7.49 -0.07
N GLY A 43 6.45 -7.85 -0.50
CA GLY A 43 5.20 -7.47 0.12
C GLY A 43 4.73 -6.07 -0.29
N ALA A 44 3.42 -5.85 -0.21
CA ALA A 44 2.82 -4.55 -0.41
C ALA A 44 3.05 -3.64 0.81
N ILE A 45 3.20 -2.34 0.55
CA ILE A 45 3.04 -1.30 1.57
C ILE A 45 1.59 -0.86 1.49
N GLU A 46 0.82 -1.18 2.52
CA GLU A 46 -0.61 -0.93 2.57
C GLU A 46 -0.87 0.36 3.35
N VAL A 47 -1.54 1.31 2.72
CA VAL A 47 -1.93 2.58 3.35
C VAL A 47 -3.44 2.70 3.39
N ALA A 48 -3.98 2.83 4.60
CA ALA A 48 -5.39 3.13 4.82
C ALA A 48 -5.57 4.56 5.31
N LEU A 49 -6.33 5.37 4.58
CA LEU A 49 -6.72 6.71 5.00
C LEU A 49 -8.18 6.69 5.46
N VAL A 50 -8.41 6.83 6.75
CA VAL A 50 -9.75 6.81 7.34
C VAL A 50 -10.17 8.22 7.70
N GLY A 51 -11.33 8.65 7.19
CA GLY A 51 -11.84 9.98 7.48
C GLY A 51 -12.83 10.49 6.45
N ARG A 52 -13.41 11.65 6.72
CA ARG A 52 -14.33 12.31 5.80
C ARG A 52 -13.57 12.83 4.58
N ARG A 53 -13.81 12.22 3.42
CA ARG A 53 -13.26 12.67 2.14
C ARG A 53 -13.57 14.15 1.90
N GLY A 54 -12.60 14.88 1.36
CA GLY A 54 -12.74 16.30 1.02
C GLY A 54 -12.51 17.27 2.19
N SER A 55 -12.35 16.81 3.44
CA SER A 55 -11.88 17.69 4.51
C SER A 55 -10.42 18.11 4.26
N SER A 56 -10.03 19.30 4.75
CA SER A 56 -8.66 19.81 4.55
C SER A 56 -7.60 18.86 5.11
N LYS A 57 -7.84 18.29 6.27
CA LYS A 57 -6.94 17.33 6.90
C LYS A 57 -6.85 16.01 6.13
N PHE A 58 -7.96 15.47 5.63
CA PHE A 58 -7.94 14.27 4.79
C PHE A 58 -7.15 14.51 3.50
N ARG A 59 -7.36 15.67 2.85
CA ARG A 59 -6.59 16.03 1.65
C ARG A 59 -5.09 16.20 1.93
N ALA A 60 -4.71 16.69 3.11
CA ALA A 60 -3.30 16.77 3.48
C ALA A 60 -2.65 15.38 3.53
N LEU A 61 -3.33 14.39 4.11
CA LEU A 61 -2.88 13.00 4.12
C LEU A 61 -2.84 12.41 2.70
N GLU A 62 -3.88 12.65 1.87
CA GLU A 62 -3.88 12.21 0.46
C GLU A 62 -2.69 12.82 -0.31
N THR A 63 -2.40 14.10 -0.09
CA THR A 63 -1.26 14.77 -0.73
C THR A 63 0.06 14.19 -0.27
N ALA A 64 0.22 13.92 1.03
CA ALA A 64 1.42 13.27 1.55
C ALA A 64 1.68 11.93 0.87
N VAL A 65 0.65 11.08 0.72
CA VAL A 65 0.79 9.82 -0.02
C VAL A 65 1.15 10.05 -1.49
N ALA A 66 0.47 10.98 -2.16
CA ALA A 66 0.64 11.23 -3.60
C ALA A 66 2.01 11.83 -3.96
N THR A 67 2.67 12.50 -3.03
CA THR A 67 4.00 13.12 -3.25
C THR A 67 5.16 12.17 -2.98
N HIS A 68 4.92 10.99 -2.41
CA HIS A 68 5.95 9.99 -2.13
C HIS A 68 5.89 8.86 -3.17
N TYR A 69 7.06 8.54 -3.72
CA TYR A 69 7.20 7.38 -4.58
C TYR A 69 7.41 6.11 -3.74
N VAL A 70 6.37 5.30 -3.66
CA VAL A 70 6.38 4.02 -2.95
C VAL A 70 6.01 2.92 -3.95
N PRO A 71 6.98 2.14 -4.49
CA PRO A 71 6.76 1.23 -5.62
C PRO A 71 5.64 0.20 -5.41
N SER A 72 5.58 -0.40 -4.24
CA SER A 72 4.62 -1.47 -3.91
C SER A 72 3.44 -0.96 -3.09
N LEU A 73 3.01 0.30 -3.31
CA LEU A 73 1.93 0.93 -2.56
C LEU A 73 0.56 0.38 -2.95
N VAL A 74 -0.21 -0.01 -1.94
CA VAL A 74 -1.65 -0.28 -2.03
C VAL A 74 -2.37 0.74 -1.16
N LEU A 75 -3.20 1.59 -1.77
CA LEU A 75 -3.91 2.68 -1.08
C LEU A 75 -5.41 2.43 -1.06
N ALA A 76 -6.01 2.54 0.12
CA ALA A 76 -7.45 2.64 0.29
C ALA A 76 -7.81 3.85 1.14
N GLY A 77 -8.95 4.48 0.88
CA GLY A 77 -9.41 5.61 1.67
C GLY A 77 -10.92 5.72 1.70
N GLY A 78 -11.47 6.10 2.85
CA GLY A 78 -12.91 6.24 3.03
C GLY A 78 -13.31 6.66 4.44
N PRO A 79 -14.63 6.87 4.67
CA PRO A 79 -15.14 7.15 6.00
C PRO A 79 -14.99 5.91 6.91
N PRO A 80 -14.94 6.10 8.23
CA PRO A 80 -14.88 4.99 9.18
C PRO A 80 -16.16 4.15 9.10
N GLY A 81 -16.02 2.83 9.17
CA GLY A 81 -17.16 1.90 9.27
C GLY A 81 -17.89 1.56 7.97
N GLU A 82 -17.54 2.14 6.82
CA GLU A 82 -18.20 1.85 5.54
C GLU A 82 -17.52 0.74 4.70
N SER A 83 -16.52 0.07 5.21
CA SER A 83 -15.60 -0.70 4.40
C SER A 83 -15.91 -2.19 4.20
N GLN A 84 -17.15 -2.59 4.11
CA GLN A 84 -17.51 -3.99 3.81
C GLN A 84 -16.92 -4.52 2.49
N MET A 85 -16.48 -3.64 1.59
CA MET A 85 -15.89 -4.01 0.29
C MET A 85 -14.35 -3.99 0.28
N VAL A 86 -13.71 -3.23 1.17
CA VAL A 86 -12.25 -3.06 1.19
C VAL A 86 -11.71 -3.38 2.57
N LYS A 87 -11.28 -4.61 2.77
CA LYS A 87 -10.77 -5.13 4.06
C LYS A 87 -9.65 -4.29 4.67
N LEU A 88 -8.88 -3.59 3.84
CA LEU A 88 -7.82 -2.69 4.32
C LEU A 88 -8.35 -1.56 5.21
N LEU A 89 -9.63 -1.22 5.13
CA LEU A 89 -10.26 -0.18 5.96
C LEU A 89 -10.98 -0.74 7.19
N ASP A 90 -11.09 -2.06 7.33
CA ASP A 90 -11.78 -2.68 8.46
C ASP A 90 -11.02 -2.45 9.76
N ASP A 91 -11.76 -2.28 10.86
CA ASP A 91 -11.22 -2.10 12.22
C ASP A 91 -10.20 -0.96 12.38
N ARG A 92 -10.33 0.10 11.57
CA ARG A 92 -9.46 1.28 11.61
C ARG A 92 -10.25 2.51 12.07
N PRO A 93 -10.24 2.83 13.37
CA PRO A 93 -10.94 3.99 13.91
C PRO A 93 -10.24 5.31 13.54
N LEU A 94 -10.96 6.40 13.71
CA LEU A 94 -10.36 7.74 13.80
C LEU A 94 -9.60 7.90 15.12
N ILE A 95 -8.48 8.60 15.10
CA ILE A 95 -7.78 9.05 16.30
C ILE A 95 -8.24 10.48 16.59
N ASP A 96 -8.76 10.70 17.80
CA ASP A 96 -9.28 12.01 18.26
C ASP A 96 -10.26 12.66 17.25
N ASP A 97 -11.16 11.86 16.68
CA ASP A 97 -12.10 12.28 15.63
C ASP A 97 -11.46 12.95 14.41
N GLN A 98 -10.17 12.68 14.16
CA GLN A 98 -9.44 13.25 13.04
C GLN A 98 -9.18 12.21 11.94
N PRO A 99 -9.08 12.65 10.67
CA PRO A 99 -8.61 11.79 9.62
C PRO A 99 -7.28 11.16 10.00
N THR A 100 -7.21 9.83 9.85
CA THR A 100 -6.11 9.01 10.36
C THR A 100 -5.54 8.16 9.23
N ALA A 101 -4.22 8.10 9.14
CA ALA A 101 -3.50 7.23 8.25
C ALA A 101 -2.90 6.03 9.00
N TYR A 102 -2.97 4.88 8.39
CA TYR A 102 -2.37 3.63 8.82
C TYR A 102 -1.42 3.14 7.73
N VAL A 103 -0.15 2.94 8.05
CA VAL A 103 0.86 2.37 7.15
C VAL A 103 1.20 0.99 7.65
N CYS A 104 1.02 -0.03 6.81
CA CYS A 104 1.18 -1.42 7.20
C CYS A 104 2.02 -2.18 6.17
N ARG A 105 2.70 -3.24 6.63
CA ARG A 105 3.39 -4.21 5.78
C ARG A 105 3.25 -5.60 6.41
N GLY A 106 2.78 -6.59 5.64
CA GLY A 106 2.70 -7.97 6.08
C GLY A 106 1.91 -8.14 7.39
N TYR A 107 0.77 -7.46 7.51
CA TYR A 107 -0.11 -7.44 8.71
C TYR A 107 0.45 -6.69 9.93
N ALA A 108 1.66 -6.13 9.86
CA ALA A 108 2.18 -5.24 10.89
C ALA A 108 1.99 -3.80 10.47
N CYS A 109 1.41 -2.98 11.36
CA CYS A 109 1.17 -1.57 11.11
C CYS A 109 2.04 -0.71 12.02
N ASP A 110 2.52 0.41 11.49
CA ASP A 110 3.10 1.47 12.26
C ASP A 110 2.04 2.14 13.15
N ARG A 111 2.49 2.99 14.08
CA ARG A 111 1.57 3.78 14.89
C ARG A 111 0.70 4.66 13.98
N PRO A 112 -0.64 4.63 14.12
CA PRO A 112 -1.51 5.50 13.34
C PRO A 112 -1.20 6.98 13.54
N VAL A 113 -1.30 7.77 12.46
CA VAL A 113 -0.97 9.20 12.46
C VAL A 113 -2.09 10.04 11.87
N THR A 114 -2.20 11.30 12.34
CA THR A 114 -3.23 12.26 11.91
C THR A 114 -2.66 13.48 11.19
N ASP A 115 -1.35 13.58 11.09
CA ASP A 115 -0.63 14.66 10.40
C ASP A 115 0.17 14.15 9.20
N ALA A 116 0.33 15.04 8.21
CA ALA A 116 0.94 14.71 6.94
C ALA A 116 2.47 14.53 7.01
N ASP A 117 3.13 15.24 7.93
CA ASP A 117 4.59 15.20 8.04
C ASP A 117 5.04 13.86 8.61
N THR A 118 4.40 13.41 9.71
CA THR A 118 4.67 12.09 10.30
C THR A 118 4.30 10.95 9.32
N LEU A 119 3.21 11.12 8.55
CA LEU A 119 2.87 10.15 7.49
C LEU A 119 3.98 10.08 6.43
N SER A 120 4.52 11.21 6.01
CA SER A 120 5.62 11.29 5.05
C SER A 120 6.86 10.53 5.55
N GLU A 121 7.23 10.72 6.82
CA GLU A 121 8.34 9.99 7.44
C GLU A 121 8.11 8.47 7.45
N GLN A 122 6.89 8.02 7.79
CA GLN A 122 6.54 6.60 7.76
C GLN A 122 6.62 6.02 6.34
N LEU A 123 6.14 6.74 5.32
CA LEU A 123 6.21 6.31 3.93
C LEU A 123 7.66 6.19 3.42
N GLU A 124 8.52 7.16 3.76
CA GLU A 124 9.94 7.09 3.44
C GLU A 124 10.63 5.88 4.09
N ASN A 125 10.34 5.63 5.36
CA ASN A 125 10.93 4.50 6.09
C ASN A 125 10.43 3.17 5.51
N ALA A 126 9.14 3.08 5.19
CA ALA A 126 8.56 1.90 4.55
C ALA A 126 9.18 1.63 3.17
N ALA A 127 9.40 2.67 2.35
CA ALA A 127 10.03 2.54 1.04
C ALA A 127 11.49 2.07 1.16
N LYS A 128 12.27 2.63 2.10
CA LYS A 128 13.67 2.24 2.36
C LYS A 128 13.80 0.79 2.83
N ALA A 129 12.90 0.33 3.71
CA ALA A 129 12.91 -1.05 4.22
C ALA A 129 12.66 -2.09 3.10
N GLY A 130 11.89 -1.74 2.06
CA GLY A 130 11.72 -2.58 0.88
C GLY A 130 12.95 -2.68 0.00
N ALA A 131 13.75 -1.62 -0.09
CA ALA A 131 14.97 -1.59 -0.90
C ALA A 131 16.14 -2.37 -0.28
N VAL A 132 16.19 -2.52 1.04
CA VAL A 132 17.29 -3.20 1.75
C VAL A 132 17.16 -4.73 1.75
N ALA A 133 15.98 -5.27 1.52
CA ALA A 133 15.77 -6.72 1.46
C ALA A 133 16.36 -7.38 0.18
N THR A 134 17.00 -6.61 -0.70
CA THR A 134 17.53 -7.05 -2.00
C THR A 134 19.08 -7.07 -2.05
N ALA A 135 19.78 -6.92 -0.93
CA ALA A 135 21.26 -6.95 -0.88
C ALA A 135 21.79 -8.26 -0.30
#